data_6194926053fd7ed7ad58c74f140e1ddb
#
_entry.id   6194926053fd7ed7ad58c74f140e1ddb
#
_cell.length_a   1.000
_cell.length_b   1.000
_cell.length_c   1.000
_cell.angle_alpha   90.00
_cell.angle_beta   90.00
_cell.angle_gamma   90.00
#
_symmetry.space_group_name_H-M   'P 1'
#
loop_
_entity.id
_entity.type
_entity.pdbx_description
1 polymer ?
#
loop_
_entity_poly.entity_id
_entity_poly.type
_entity_poly.pdbx_seq_one_letter_code
_entity_poly.pdbx_strand_id
1 'polypeptide(L)'
;MGKIFCLMGKSSSGKDTIYKKLLEQKLPLRTIVPCTTRPIRHGETDGVEYRFYTEDALAQLAQSGTIIELRAYNTVHGIWKYFTADDGQIDLSIHDYLIIGTLESYRKMQDYFGAGKLIPIYICVDDGLRLQRALDRERSQETPKYAEMCRRFLADEQDFSSEKLKEAGIEKQFLNQELTDTVTEITTYIQKQLCQCT
;
A
#
# COMPACT_ATOMS: atom_id res chain seq x y z
N MET A 1 9.07 -20.94 0.45
CA MET A 1 9.13 -19.91 1.48
C MET A 1 8.26 -18.73 1.03
N GLY A 2 7.33 -18.27 1.87
CA GLY A 2 6.28 -17.31 1.51
C GLY A 2 6.81 -15.95 1.06
N LYS A 3 6.00 -15.25 0.28
CA LYS A 3 6.27 -13.94 -0.29
C LYS A 3 5.22 -12.92 0.15
N ILE A 4 5.58 -11.65 0.15
CA ILE A 4 4.68 -10.52 0.36
C ILE A 4 4.61 -9.71 -0.93
N PHE A 5 3.44 -9.72 -1.57
CA PHE A 5 3.16 -8.88 -2.73
C PHE A 5 2.72 -7.50 -2.26
N CYS A 6 3.53 -6.49 -2.52
CA CYS A 6 3.27 -5.12 -2.07
C CYS A 6 2.72 -4.28 -3.22
N LEU A 7 1.41 -4.01 -3.18
CA LEU A 7 0.72 -3.17 -4.16
C LEU A 7 0.93 -1.71 -3.79
N MET A 8 1.52 -0.94 -4.68
CA MET A 8 1.82 0.48 -4.46
C MET A 8 1.57 1.32 -5.72
N GLY A 9 1.48 2.61 -5.55
CA GLY A 9 1.29 3.57 -6.63
C GLY A 9 0.86 4.93 -6.12
N LYS A 10 1.04 5.94 -6.93
CA LYS A 10 0.66 7.33 -6.65
C LYS A 10 -0.84 7.44 -6.33
N SER A 11 -1.26 8.51 -5.67
CA SER A 11 -2.69 8.81 -5.41
C SER A 11 -3.47 8.82 -6.74
N SER A 12 -4.68 8.29 -6.71
CA SER A 12 -5.57 8.17 -7.88
C SER A 12 -5.06 7.27 -9.02
N SER A 13 -4.04 6.43 -8.77
CA SER A 13 -3.61 5.39 -9.70
C SER A 13 -4.61 4.22 -9.84
N GLY A 14 -5.62 4.15 -8.97
CA GLY A 14 -6.58 3.04 -8.94
C GLY A 14 -6.14 1.84 -8.11
N LYS A 15 -5.03 1.94 -7.37
CA LYS A 15 -4.49 0.81 -6.58
C LYS A 15 -5.48 0.22 -5.59
N ASP A 16 -6.32 1.05 -4.93
CA ASP A 16 -7.33 0.55 -3.97
C ASP A 16 -8.41 -0.29 -4.66
N THR A 17 -8.83 0.11 -5.85
CA THR A 17 -9.78 -0.64 -6.68
C THR A 17 -9.15 -1.96 -7.17
N ILE A 18 -7.90 -1.90 -7.65
CA ILE A 18 -7.15 -3.09 -8.08
C ILE A 18 -6.97 -4.04 -6.90
N TYR A 19 -6.60 -3.54 -5.71
CA TYR A 19 -6.47 -4.36 -4.51
C TYR A 19 -7.73 -5.14 -4.20
N LYS A 20 -8.90 -4.47 -4.17
CA LYS A 20 -10.20 -5.12 -3.96
C LYS A 20 -10.49 -6.18 -5.02
N LYS A 21 -10.20 -5.88 -6.30
CA LYS A 21 -10.37 -6.85 -7.40
C LYS A 21 -9.44 -8.05 -7.30
N LEU A 22 -8.21 -7.88 -6.83
CA LEU A 22 -7.29 -8.99 -6.59
C LEU A 22 -7.78 -9.91 -5.47
N LEU A 23 -8.41 -9.38 -4.42
CA LEU A 23 -9.00 -10.20 -3.36
C LEU A 23 -10.16 -11.07 -3.86
N GLU A 24 -10.88 -10.64 -4.92
CA GLU A 24 -11.93 -11.42 -5.58
C GLU A 24 -11.38 -12.59 -6.43
N GLN A 25 -10.07 -12.58 -6.82
CA GLN A 25 -9.46 -13.56 -7.73
C GLN A 25 -9.14 -14.92 -7.11
N LYS A 26 -9.49 -15.17 -5.85
CA LYS A 26 -9.23 -16.45 -5.14
C LYS A 26 -7.74 -16.88 -5.21
N LEU A 27 -6.82 -15.94 -5.25
CA LEU A 27 -5.39 -16.21 -5.12
C LEU A 27 -5.11 -16.79 -3.72
N PRO A 28 -4.13 -17.71 -3.58
CA PRO A 28 -3.78 -18.31 -2.28
C PRO A 28 -2.96 -17.31 -1.43
N LEU A 29 -3.47 -16.10 -1.27
CA LEU A 29 -2.84 -15.01 -0.54
C LEU A 29 -3.67 -14.63 0.68
N ARG A 30 -3.01 -14.39 1.80
CA ARG A 30 -3.59 -13.70 2.95
C ARG A 30 -3.36 -12.20 2.83
N THR A 31 -4.15 -11.41 3.53
CA THR A 31 -3.95 -9.95 3.60
C THR A 31 -3.16 -9.59 4.86
N ILE A 32 -2.28 -8.60 4.73
CA ILE A 32 -1.69 -7.93 5.89
C ILE A 32 -2.50 -6.66 6.11
N VAL A 33 -3.09 -6.52 7.31
CA VAL A 33 -3.83 -5.33 7.69
C VAL A 33 -2.87 -4.33 8.34
N PRO A 34 -2.62 -3.17 7.71
CA PRO A 34 -1.76 -2.15 8.29
C PRO A 34 -2.42 -1.49 9.51
N CYS A 35 -1.61 -0.85 10.35
CA CYS A 35 -2.02 -0.19 11.57
C CYS A 35 -1.94 1.34 11.44
N THR A 36 -2.74 2.06 12.21
CA THR A 36 -2.71 3.53 12.23
C THR A 36 -3.16 4.11 13.57
N THR A 37 -2.65 5.31 13.92
CA THR A 37 -3.14 6.08 15.08
C THR A 37 -4.17 7.15 14.69
N ARG A 38 -4.47 7.34 13.39
CA ARG A 38 -5.54 8.25 12.99
C ARG A 38 -6.91 7.74 13.44
N PRO A 39 -7.86 8.63 13.68
CA PRO A 39 -9.25 8.23 13.94
C PRO A 39 -9.84 7.43 12.76
N ILE A 40 -10.70 6.45 13.09
CA ILE A 40 -11.49 5.70 12.11
C ILE A 40 -12.41 6.66 11.35
N ARG A 41 -12.55 6.46 10.06
CA ARG A 41 -13.45 7.26 9.21
C ARG A 41 -14.79 6.57 9.02
N HIS A 42 -15.78 7.33 8.60
CA HIS A 42 -17.07 6.76 8.23
C HIS A 42 -16.91 5.71 7.12
N GLY A 43 -17.50 4.53 7.32
CA GLY A 43 -17.44 3.41 6.39
C GLY A 43 -16.20 2.52 6.52
N GLU A 44 -15.28 2.81 7.44
CA GLU A 44 -14.16 1.93 7.78
C GLU A 44 -14.53 1.01 8.96
N THR A 45 -13.92 -0.17 8.98
CA THR A 45 -14.08 -1.15 10.06
C THR A 45 -12.70 -1.55 10.59
N ASP A 46 -12.54 -1.52 11.92
CA ASP A 46 -11.30 -1.96 12.56
C ASP A 46 -10.97 -3.41 12.18
N GLY A 47 -9.70 -3.63 11.81
CA GLY A 47 -9.22 -4.92 11.34
C GLY A 47 -9.51 -5.24 9.86
N VAL A 48 -10.16 -4.33 9.12
CA VAL A 48 -10.42 -4.47 7.67
C VAL A 48 -9.51 -3.55 6.86
N GLU A 49 -9.74 -2.24 6.89
CA GLU A 49 -8.88 -1.28 6.20
C GLU A 49 -7.59 -1.02 6.98
N TYR A 50 -7.72 -0.87 8.28
CA TYR A 50 -6.64 -0.67 9.25
C TYR A 50 -6.99 -1.32 10.59
N ARG A 51 -5.98 -1.60 11.40
CA ARG A 51 -6.11 -1.74 12.85
C ARG A 51 -5.85 -0.38 13.47
N PHE A 52 -6.81 0.12 14.26
CA PHE A 52 -6.75 1.47 14.84
C PHE A 52 -6.19 1.41 16.26
N TYR A 53 -5.10 2.11 16.49
CA TYR A 53 -4.37 2.12 17.76
C TYR A 53 -4.35 3.51 18.37
N THR A 54 -4.27 3.56 19.70
CA THR A 54 -3.92 4.80 20.43
C THR A 54 -2.41 5.02 20.37
N GLU A 55 -1.96 6.26 20.65
CA GLU A 55 -0.53 6.57 20.74
C GLU A 55 0.15 5.75 21.84
N ASP A 56 -0.53 5.53 22.99
CA ASP A 56 0.00 4.72 24.08
C ASP A 56 0.17 3.24 23.68
N ALA A 57 -0.79 2.68 22.96
CA ALA A 57 -0.71 1.32 22.47
C ALA A 57 0.42 1.16 21.43
N LEU A 58 0.60 2.15 20.54
CA LEU A 58 1.74 2.19 19.62
C LEU A 58 3.07 2.26 20.39
N ALA A 59 3.16 3.07 21.46
CA ALA A 59 4.37 3.16 22.26
C ALA A 59 4.74 1.81 22.92
N GLN A 60 3.75 1.06 23.38
CA GLN A 60 3.95 -0.30 23.92
C GLN A 60 4.46 -1.26 22.84
N LEU A 61 3.88 -1.25 21.63
CA LEU A 61 4.35 -2.06 20.51
C LEU A 61 5.79 -1.69 20.09
N ALA A 62 6.13 -0.40 20.13
CA ALA A 62 7.48 0.05 19.85
C ALA A 62 8.50 -0.45 20.90
N GLN A 63 8.13 -0.43 22.17
CA GLN A 63 8.97 -0.97 23.26
C GLN A 63 9.17 -2.47 23.18
N SER A 64 8.16 -3.22 22.72
CA SER A 64 8.27 -4.69 22.52
C SER A 64 9.07 -5.08 21.27
N GLY A 65 9.46 -4.11 20.42
CA GLY A 65 10.21 -4.38 19.19
C GLY A 65 9.38 -5.04 18.06
N THR A 66 8.06 -4.99 18.16
CA THR A 66 7.15 -5.63 17.19
C THR A 66 6.83 -4.74 15.98
N ILE A 67 7.34 -3.51 15.93
CA ILE A 67 7.10 -2.62 14.80
C ILE A 67 8.04 -2.97 13.64
N ILE A 68 7.47 -3.41 12.52
CA ILE A 68 8.21 -3.71 11.28
C ILE A 68 8.59 -2.42 10.56
N GLU A 69 7.63 -1.50 10.41
CA GLU A 69 7.84 -0.19 9.78
C GLU A 69 6.90 0.84 10.39
N LEU A 70 7.35 2.08 10.49
CA LEU A 70 6.57 3.22 10.98
C LEU A 70 6.82 4.45 10.11
N ARG A 71 5.73 5.17 9.82
CA ARG A 71 5.71 6.44 9.10
C ARG A 71 4.82 7.42 9.84
N ALA A 72 5.23 8.69 9.92
CA ALA A 72 4.48 9.75 10.55
C ALA A 72 4.19 10.87 9.55
N TYR A 73 2.96 11.35 9.53
CA TYR A 73 2.53 12.43 8.65
C TYR A 73 1.94 13.57 9.47
N ASN A 74 2.48 14.78 9.28
CA ASN A 74 1.91 16.00 9.84
C ASN A 74 0.64 16.36 9.06
N THR A 75 -0.47 16.42 9.77
CA THR A 75 -1.78 16.78 9.20
C THR A 75 -2.36 17.99 9.94
N VAL A 76 -3.40 18.59 9.38
CA VAL A 76 -4.15 19.68 10.05
C VAL A 76 -4.85 19.22 11.35
N HIS A 77 -4.92 17.90 11.57
CA HIS A 77 -5.51 17.29 12.77
C HIS A 77 -4.45 16.73 13.75
N GLY A 78 -3.18 17.06 13.54
CA GLY A 78 -2.05 16.52 14.30
C GLY A 78 -1.24 15.48 13.52
N ILE A 79 -0.36 14.78 14.23
CA ILE A 79 0.50 13.74 13.64
C ILE A 79 -0.27 12.43 13.60
N TRP A 80 -0.44 11.90 12.40
CA TRP A 80 -0.98 10.55 12.18
C TRP A 80 0.15 9.59 11.82
N LYS A 81 0.16 8.46 12.50
CA LYS A 81 1.14 7.40 12.27
C LYS A 81 0.49 6.23 11.56
N TYR A 82 1.23 5.64 10.64
CA TYR A 82 0.88 4.42 9.92
C TYR A 82 2.03 3.45 10.09
N PHE A 83 1.72 2.20 10.38
CA PHE A 83 2.76 1.22 10.66
C PHE A 83 2.28 -0.20 10.34
N THR A 84 3.24 -1.11 10.24
CA THR A 84 2.98 -2.55 10.17
C THR A 84 3.65 -3.19 11.37
N ALA A 85 2.94 -4.08 12.06
CA ALA A 85 3.44 -4.77 13.24
C ALA A 85 3.57 -6.28 12.99
N ASP A 86 4.60 -6.88 13.58
CA ASP A 86 4.75 -8.33 13.71
C ASP A 86 3.97 -8.80 14.95
N ASP A 87 2.66 -8.85 14.80
CA ASP A 87 1.69 -9.22 15.83
C ASP A 87 1.13 -10.64 15.64
N GLY A 88 1.87 -11.47 14.87
CA GLY A 88 1.49 -12.84 14.53
C GLY A 88 0.57 -12.95 13.30
N GLN A 89 0.23 -11.83 12.63
CA GLN A 89 -0.53 -11.90 11.37
C GLN A 89 0.30 -12.42 10.19
N ILE A 90 1.65 -12.33 10.26
CA ILE A 90 2.55 -12.66 9.17
C ILE A 90 3.38 -13.89 9.52
N ASP A 91 3.14 -15.00 8.81
CA ASP A 91 3.96 -16.20 8.89
C ASP A 91 4.38 -16.63 7.47
N LEU A 92 5.58 -16.23 7.08
CA LEU A 92 6.16 -16.55 5.77
C LEU A 92 6.66 -17.97 5.64
N SER A 93 6.57 -18.79 6.70
CA SER A 93 6.91 -20.21 6.60
C SER A 93 5.81 -21.01 5.90
N ILE A 94 4.55 -20.54 5.97
CA ILE A 94 3.37 -21.28 5.51
C ILE A 94 2.46 -20.49 4.55
N HIS A 95 2.58 -19.16 4.48
CA HIS A 95 1.65 -18.33 3.70
C HIS A 95 2.36 -17.27 2.86
N ASP A 96 1.70 -16.94 1.74
CA ASP A 96 1.97 -15.76 0.92
C ASP A 96 0.96 -14.66 1.25
N TYR A 97 1.37 -13.40 1.07
CA TYR A 97 0.58 -12.25 1.50
C TYR A 97 0.44 -11.19 0.41
N LEU A 98 -0.65 -10.43 0.48
CA LEU A 98 -0.88 -9.20 -0.28
C LEU A 98 -1.05 -8.04 0.69
N ILE A 99 -0.32 -6.97 0.47
CA ILE A 99 -0.45 -5.71 1.21
C ILE A 99 -0.57 -4.54 0.24
N ILE A 100 -1.30 -3.51 0.66
CA ILE A 100 -1.28 -2.21 -0.02
C ILE A 100 -0.41 -1.24 0.80
N GLY A 101 0.52 -0.56 0.14
CA GLY A 101 1.50 0.27 0.83
C GLY A 101 2.00 1.47 0.02
N THR A 102 3.02 2.12 0.55
CA THR A 102 3.81 3.18 -0.10
C THR A 102 5.20 2.64 -0.44
N LEU A 103 5.95 3.36 -1.27
CA LEU A 103 7.35 3.00 -1.57
C LEU A 103 8.21 2.97 -0.30
N GLU A 104 7.97 3.92 0.62
CA GLU A 104 8.68 3.95 1.91
C GLU A 104 8.39 2.71 2.76
N SER A 105 7.11 2.31 2.89
CA SER A 105 6.77 1.08 3.64
C SER A 105 7.35 -0.17 2.99
N TYR A 106 7.33 -0.25 1.66
CA TYR A 106 7.93 -1.34 0.91
C TYR A 106 9.42 -1.49 1.22
N ARG A 107 10.21 -0.40 1.18
CA ARG A 107 11.65 -0.42 1.49
C ARG A 107 11.92 -0.88 2.92
N LYS A 108 11.20 -0.31 3.90
CA LYS A 108 11.35 -0.71 5.32
C LYS A 108 10.98 -2.18 5.56
N MET A 109 9.95 -2.68 4.87
CA MET A 109 9.60 -4.11 4.93
C MET A 109 10.66 -4.98 4.25
N GLN A 110 11.31 -4.51 3.17
CA GLN A 110 12.45 -5.22 2.58
C GLN A 110 13.62 -5.34 3.56
N ASP A 111 13.90 -4.28 4.32
CA ASP A 111 14.96 -4.30 5.34
C ASP A 111 14.64 -5.31 6.44
N TYR A 112 13.38 -5.45 6.82
CA TYR A 112 12.93 -6.37 7.88
C TYR A 112 12.88 -7.84 7.41
N PHE A 113 12.19 -8.14 6.31
CA PHE A 113 11.97 -9.50 5.84
C PHE A 113 13.06 -10.02 4.89
N GLY A 114 13.87 -9.13 4.34
CA GLY A 114 14.82 -9.41 3.25
C GLY A 114 14.21 -9.17 1.87
N ALA A 115 15.02 -8.64 0.96
CA ALA A 115 14.60 -8.22 -0.38
C ALA A 115 13.93 -9.34 -1.20
N GLY A 116 14.40 -10.59 -1.06
CA GLY A 116 13.83 -11.73 -1.80
C GLY A 116 12.41 -12.15 -1.37
N LYS A 117 11.89 -11.62 -0.27
CA LYS A 117 10.55 -11.91 0.24
C LYS A 117 9.48 -10.95 -0.27
N LEU A 118 9.87 -9.73 -0.63
CA LEU A 118 8.97 -8.69 -1.07
C LEU A 118 8.95 -8.58 -2.59
N ILE A 119 7.76 -8.74 -3.16
CA ILE A 119 7.53 -8.63 -4.60
C ILE A 119 6.76 -7.33 -4.86
N PRO A 120 7.37 -6.33 -5.53
CA PRO A 120 6.71 -5.07 -5.80
C PRO A 120 5.67 -5.22 -6.92
N ILE A 121 4.51 -4.60 -6.73
CA ILE A 121 3.49 -4.41 -7.75
C ILE A 121 3.22 -2.90 -7.82
N TYR A 122 3.95 -2.21 -8.70
CA TYR A 122 3.82 -0.77 -8.86
C TYR A 122 2.81 -0.43 -9.94
N ILE A 123 1.71 0.24 -9.55
CA ILE A 123 0.66 0.71 -10.45
C ILE A 123 1.00 2.12 -10.92
N CYS A 124 1.14 2.28 -12.22
CA CYS A 124 1.32 3.58 -12.87
C CYS A 124 0.10 3.96 -13.70
N VAL A 125 -0.08 5.24 -13.90
CA VAL A 125 -1.13 5.87 -14.71
C VAL A 125 -0.55 7.16 -15.25
N ASP A 126 -0.95 7.55 -16.46
CA ASP A 126 -0.65 8.88 -16.99
C ASP A 126 -1.04 9.99 -15.99
N ASP A 127 -0.16 10.95 -15.80
CA ASP A 127 -0.35 11.99 -14.77
C ASP A 127 -1.55 12.89 -15.05
N GLY A 128 -1.87 13.16 -16.31
CA GLY A 128 -3.07 13.91 -16.70
C GLY A 128 -4.35 13.16 -16.32
N LEU A 129 -4.40 11.86 -16.64
CA LEU A 129 -5.53 11.00 -16.26
C LEU A 129 -5.64 10.86 -14.74
N ARG A 130 -4.53 10.73 -14.04
CA ARG A 130 -4.48 10.65 -12.57
C ARG A 130 -4.97 11.94 -11.92
N LEU A 131 -4.57 13.09 -12.45
CA LEU A 131 -5.01 14.41 -11.98
C LEU A 131 -6.52 14.60 -12.23
N GLN A 132 -7.01 14.21 -13.41
CA GLN A 132 -8.44 14.25 -13.72
C GLN A 132 -9.25 13.38 -12.75
N ARG A 133 -8.83 12.13 -12.51
CA ARG A 133 -9.48 11.23 -11.54
C ARG A 133 -9.48 11.82 -10.11
N ALA A 134 -8.39 12.48 -9.70
CA ALA A 134 -8.32 13.16 -8.42
C ALA A 134 -9.30 14.32 -8.32
N LEU A 135 -9.36 15.15 -9.36
CA LEU A 135 -10.26 16.31 -9.43
C LEU A 135 -11.74 15.89 -9.42
N ASP A 136 -12.10 14.87 -10.19
CA ASP A 136 -13.48 14.37 -10.24
C ASP A 136 -13.92 13.80 -8.90
N ARG A 137 -13.02 13.07 -8.21
CA ARG A 137 -13.28 12.58 -6.85
C ARG A 137 -13.45 13.72 -5.86
N GLU A 138 -12.64 14.79 -5.91
CA GLU A 138 -12.79 15.93 -5.01
C GLU A 138 -14.11 16.68 -5.29
N ARG A 139 -14.50 16.84 -6.56
CA ARG A 139 -15.78 17.48 -6.95
C ARG A 139 -17.01 16.73 -6.44
N SER A 140 -16.91 15.41 -6.30
CA SER A 140 -18.01 14.58 -5.78
C SER A 140 -18.16 14.60 -4.25
N GLN A 141 -17.23 15.23 -3.53
CA GLN A 141 -17.29 15.34 -2.08
C GLN A 141 -18.15 16.55 -1.65
N GLU A 142 -18.84 16.42 -0.52
CA GLU A 142 -19.61 17.50 0.08
C GLU A 142 -18.74 18.73 0.39
N THR A 143 -17.49 18.50 0.81
CA THR A 143 -16.51 19.57 1.08
C THR A 143 -15.20 19.26 0.36
N PRO A 144 -15.02 19.71 -0.90
CA PRO A 144 -13.82 19.48 -1.68
C PRO A 144 -12.58 20.12 -1.07
N LYS A 145 -11.44 19.39 -1.09
CA LYS A 145 -10.16 19.83 -0.52
C LYS A 145 -9.08 19.92 -1.61
N TYR A 146 -9.27 20.80 -2.57
CA TYR A 146 -8.39 20.94 -3.75
C TYR A 146 -6.93 21.20 -3.39
N ALA A 147 -6.66 22.04 -2.39
CA ALA A 147 -5.29 22.30 -1.95
C ALA A 147 -4.58 21.02 -1.45
N GLU A 148 -5.28 20.20 -0.68
CA GLU A 148 -4.74 18.91 -0.19
C GLU A 148 -4.56 17.91 -1.34
N MET A 149 -5.48 17.89 -2.31
CA MET A 149 -5.34 17.09 -3.52
C MET A 149 -4.05 17.47 -4.30
N CYS A 150 -3.82 18.77 -4.53
CA CYS A 150 -2.62 19.25 -5.21
C CYS A 150 -1.34 18.94 -4.42
N ARG A 151 -1.37 19.15 -3.08
CA ARG A 151 -0.24 18.83 -2.23
C ARG A 151 0.13 17.34 -2.33
N ARG A 152 -0.86 16.45 -2.29
CA ARG A 152 -0.64 15.00 -2.44
C ARG A 152 -0.12 14.63 -3.81
N PHE A 153 -0.61 15.28 -4.87
CA PHE A 153 -0.13 15.04 -6.22
C PHE A 153 1.37 15.34 -6.32
N LEU A 154 1.81 16.50 -5.80
CA LEU A 154 3.22 16.89 -5.81
C LEU A 154 4.10 16.00 -4.90
N ALA A 155 3.59 15.60 -3.74
CA ALA A 155 4.30 14.67 -2.86
C ALA A 155 4.51 13.31 -3.54
N ASP A 156 3.50 12.80 -4.24
CA ASP A 156 3.61 11.53 -4.98
C ASP A 156 4.70 11.59 -6.06
N GLU A 157 4.89 12.74 -6.74
CA GLU A 157 5.97 12.91 -7.74
C GLU A 157 7.36 12.74 -7.11
N GLN A 158 7.52 13.24 -5.89
CA GLN A 158 8.77 13.09 -5.14
C GLN A 158 8.94 11.68 -4.55
N ASP A 159 7.85 11.10 -4.03
CA ASP A 159 7.87 9.81 -3.35
C ASP A 159 8.06 8.64 -4.31
N PHE A 160 7.56 8.76 -5.54
CA PHE A 160 7.68 7.76 -6.61
C PHE A 160 8.51 8.27 -7.78
N SER A 161 9.57 9.04 -7.51
CA SER A 161 10.48 9.47 -8.59
C SER A 161 11.18 8.27 -9.22
N SER A 162 11.61 8.42 -10.47
CA SER A 162 12.30 7.35 -11.21
C SER A 162 13.54 6.84 -10.48
N GLU A 163 14.27 7.76 -9.82
CA GLU A 163 15.44 7.43 -9.02
C GLU A 163 15.09 6.55 -7.83
N LYS A 164 14.05 6.93 -7.06
CA LYS A 164 13.61 6.16 -5.88
C LYS A 164 13.03 4.79 -6.27
N LEU A 165 12.30 4.69 -7.37
CA LEU A 165 11.81 3.42 -7.90
C LEU A 165 12.97 2.50 -8.27
N LYS A 166 13.98 3.02 -8.96
CA LYS A 166 15.19 2.28 -9.34
C LYS A 166 15.99 1.83 -8.11
N GLU A 167 16.19 2.72 -7.13
CA GLU A 167 16.84 2.38 -5.86
C GLU A 167 16.13 1.29 -5.08
N ALA A 168 14.79 1.23 -5.17
CA ALA A 168 13.97 0.20 -4.56
C ALA A 168 13.92 -1.12 -5.38
N GLY A 169 14.63 -1.20 -6.50
CA GLY A 169 14.63 -2.37 -7.39
C GLY A 169 13.31 -2.59 -8.13
N ILE A 170 12.52 -1.54 -8.35
CA ILE A 170 11.22 -1.63 -9.03
C ILE A 170 11.43 -1.36 -10.52
N GLU A 171 11.58 -2.43 -11.29
CA GLU A 171 11.74 -2.36 -12.75
C GLU A 171 10.40 -2.53 -13.47
N LYS A 172 9.55 -3.44 -12.99
CA LYS A 172 8.24 -3.71 -13.60
C LYS A 172 7.20 -2.74 -13.09
N GLN A 173 6.49 -2.12 -14.04
CA GLN A 173 5.35 -1.24 -13.81
C GLN A 173 4.10 -1.82 -14.47
N PHE A 174 2.95 -1.64 -13.82
CA PHE A 174 1.65 -2.06 -14.33
C PHE A 174 0.84 -0.82 -14.70
N LEU A 175 0.63 -0.61 -16.01
CA LEU A 175 -0.07 0.57 -16.51
C LEU A 175 -1.59 0.38 -16.41
N ASN A 176 -2.25 1.13 -15.52
CA ASN A 176 -3.69 1.06 -15.32
C ASN A 176 -4.45 2.00 -16.27
N GLN A 177 -4.54 1.62 -17.53
CA GLN A 177 -5.44 2.24 -18.51
C GLN A 177 -6.84 1.62 -18.43
N GLU A 178 -6.91 0.29 -18.54
CA GLU A 178 -8.12 -0.50 -18.41
C GLU A 178 -8.02 -1.41 -17.17
N LEU A 179 -8.97 -1.24 -16.24
CA LEU A 179 -8.94 -1.93 -14.94
C LEU A 179 -8.88 -3.45 -15.08
N THR A 180 -9.72 -4.03 -15.94
CA THR A 180 -9.84 -5.49 -16.12
C THR A 180 -8.53 -6.09 -16.62
N ASP A 181 -7.90 -5.45 -17.61
CA ASP A 181 -6.65 -5.91 -18.20
C ASP A 181 -5.52 -5.82 -17.19
N THR A 182 -5.45 -4.73 -16.45
CA THR A 182 -4.45 -4.52 -15.39
C THR A 182 -4.59 -5.57 -14.29
N VAL A 183 -5.80 -5.86 -13.83
CA VAL A 183 -6.06 -6.91 -12.82
C VAL A 183 -5.64 -8.28 -13.34
N THR A 184 -5.94 -8.59 -14.59
CA THR A 184 -5.57 -9.85 -15.24
C THR A 184 -4.05 -10.00 -15.35
N GLU A 185 -3.35 -8.95 -15.78
CA GLU A 185 -1.88 -8.94 -15.87
C GLU A 185 -1.23 -9.16 -14.49
N ILE A 186 -1.72 -8.43 -13.46
CA ILE A 186 -1.20 -8.57 -12.10
C ILE A 186 -1.48 -9.97 -11.55
N THR A 187 -2.68 -10.50 -11.76
CA THR A 187 -3.05 -11.86 -11.33
C THR A 187 -2.11 -12.90 -11.93
N THR A 188 -1.86 -12.82 -13.24
CA THR A 188 -0.93 -13.69 -13.96
C THR A 188 0.50 -13.55 -13.43
N TYR A 189 0.92 -12.31 -13.15
CA TYR A 189 2.24 -12.05 -12.57
C TYR A 189 2.39 -12.69 -11.18
N ILE A 190 1.40 -12.52 -10.29
CA ILE A 190 1.39 -13.13 -8.96
C ILE A 190 1.47 -14.65 -9.09
N GLN A 191 0.63 -15.28 -9.91
CA GLN A 191 0.64 -16.74 -10.12
C GLN A 191 2.01 -17.24 -10.59
N LYS A 192 2.64 -16.54 -11.54
CA LYS A 192 4.00 -16.88 -12.00
C LYS A 192 5.02 -16.79 -10.88
N GLN A 193 4.94 -15.76 -10.03
CA GLN A 193 5.84 -15.63 -8.89
C GLN A 193 5.63 -16.73 -7.84
N LEU A 194 4.40 -17.17 -7.61
CA LEU A 194 4.10 -18.28 -6.71
C LEU A 194 4.66 -19.61 -7.23
N CYS A 195 4.55 -19.88 -8.52
CA CYS A 195 5.07 -21.12 -9.15
C CYS A 195 6.60 -21.22 -9.18
N GLN A 196 7.34 -20.13 -9.09
CA GLN A 196 8.82 -20.13 -9.09
C GLN A 196 9.44 -20.60 -7.76
N CYS A 197 8.64 -20.98 -6.78
CA CYS A 197 9.08 -21.42 -5.45
C CYS A 197 8.88 -22.93 -5.21
N THR A 198 8.36 -23.65 -6.21
CA THR A 198 8.28 -25.12 -6.21
C THR A 198 9.50 -25.71 -6.87
#